data_46a88d61340a2227e758c1b24351c2b1
#
_entry.id   46a88d61340a2227e758c1b24351c2b1
#
_cell.length_a   1.000
_cell.length_b   1.000
_cell.length_c   1.000
_cell.angle_alpha   90.00
_cell.angle_beta   90.00
_cell.angle_gamma   90.00
#
_symmetry.space_group_name_H-M   'P 1'
#
loop_
_entity.id
_entity.type
_entity.pdbx_description
1 polymer ?
#
loop_
_entity_poly.entity_id
_entity_poly.type
_entity_poly.pdbx_seq_one_letter_code
_entity_poly.pdbx_strand_id
1 'polypeptide(L)'
;MKKRSFMAMALAATLVPGVALAHGPTRQKITLTTEVAAEPAEVWARIGDFQDMSWHPAVHSSTGENGNEIDATRVLSLGAADGPTISEILYKYSAEKMSYSYRITDVLVEVLPVTNYSSHLTVKARDGGGSLIEWRGAFYRGYPNNDPPEDLNDEAAIAAVSVVYQAGLDALTTAFGAPDS
;
A
#
# COMPACT_ATOMS: atom_id res chain seq x y z
N MET A 1 -38.96 -2.48 77.75
CA MET A 1 -38.22 -3.31 76.73
C MET A 1 -38.28 -2.60 75.40
N LYS A 2 -37.15 -1.97 74.95
CA LYS A 2 -37.07 -1.27 73.66
C LYS A 2 -36.49 -2.19 72.60
N LYS A 3 -37.26 -2.49 71.59
CA LYS A 3 -36.80 -3.25 70.39
C LYS A 3 -36.04 -2.30 69.47
N ARG A 4 -34.75 -2.57 69.23
CA ARG A 4 -33.93 -1.88 68.24
C ARG A 4 -34.04 -2.64 66.93
N SER A 5 -34.64 -2.01 65.90
CA SER A 5 -34.63 -2.50 64.53
C SER A 5 -33.30 -2.09 63.88
N PHE A 6 -32.54 -3.08 63.42
CA PHE A 6 -31.37 -2.87 62.55
C PHE A 6 -31.86 -2.83 61.09
N MET A 7 -31.68 -1.70 60.47
CA MET A 7 -31.95 -1.51 59.03
C MET A 7 -30.68 -1.85 58.27
N ALA A 8 -30.69 -2.99 57.59
CA ALA A 8 -29.57 -3.38 56.70
C ALA A 8 -29.69 -2.65 55.41
N MET A 9 -28.69 -1.79 55.12
CA MET A 9 -28.57 -1.00 53.89
C MET A 9 -27.82 -1.89 52.84
N ALA A 10 -28.55 -2.41 51.87
CA ALA A 10 -27.99 -3.16 50.78
C ALA A 10 -27.36 -2.19 49.75
N LEU A 11 -26.02 -2.23 49.63
CA LEU A 11 -25.27 -1.47 48.64
C LEU A 11 -25.35 -2.20 47.28
N ALA A 12 -26.18 -1.73 46.36
CA ALA A 12 -26.27 -2.27 45.03
C ALA A 12 -25.07 -1.70 44.21
N ALA A 13 -24.07 -2.54 43.96
CA ALA A 13 -22.98 -2.24 43.03
C ALA A 13 -23.51 -2.34 41.59
N THR A 14 -23.69 -1.22 40.91
CA THR A 14 -23.99 -1.17 39.49
C THR A 14 -22.74 -1.47 38.70
N LEU A 15 -22.66 -2.67 38.13
CA LEU A 15 -21.67 -3.02 37.10
C LEU A 15 -22.02 -2.22 35.82
N VAL A 16 -21.25 -1.17 35.54
CA VAL A 16 -21.29 -0.50 34.23
C VAL A 16 -20.53 -1.40 33.24
N PRO A 17 -21.19 -1.98 32.22
CA PRO A 17 -20.46 -2.71 31.18
C PRO A 17 -19.55 -1.73 30.46
N GLY A 18 -18.24 -1.91 30.57
CA GLY A 18 -17.25 -1.20 29.74
C GLY A 18 -17.53 -1.55 28.28
N VAL A 19 -17.78 -0.53 27.45
CA VAL A 19 -17.88 -0.69 26.00
C VAL A 19 -16.46 -1.01 25.51
N ALA A 20 -16.18 -2.28 25.27
CA ALA A 20 -14.97 -2.66 24.56
C ALA A 20 -15.12 -2.17 23.12
N LEU A 21 -14.45 -1.07 22.78
CA LEU A 21 -14.32 -0.62 21.39
C LEU A 21 -13.36 -1.60 20.70
N ALA A 22 -13.93 -2.56 19.99
CA ALA A 22 -13.17 -3.43 19.13
C ALA A 22 -12.71 -2.62 17.90
N HIS A 23 -11.48 -2.09 17.96
CA HIS A 23 -10.86 -1.40 16.84
C HIS A 23 -10.20 -2.43 15.91
N GLY A 24 -10.97 -2.96 14.97
CA GLY A 24 -10.42 -3.71 13.84
C GLY A 24 -9.47 -2.82 12.99
N PRO A 25 -8.70 -3.41 12.05
CA PRO A 25 -7.79 -2.65 11.20
C PRO A 25 -8.55 -1.60 10.38
N THR A 26 -7.99 -0.40 10.31
CA THR A 26 -8.52 0.69 9.50
C THR A 26 -7.86 0.65 8.12
N ARG A 27 -8.65 0.91 7.04
CA ARG A 27 -8.11 0.97 5.70
C ARG A 27 -7.23 2.21 5.54
N GLN A 28 -5.95 1.99 5.41
CA GLN A 28 -4.96 3.04 5.17
C GLN A 28 -4.96 3.43 3.69
N LYS A 29 -4.61 4.69 3.41
CA LYS A 29 -4.42 5.21 2.06
C LYS A 29 -3.18 6.10 2.06
N ILE A 30 -2.33 5.88 1.08
CA ILE A 30 -1.17 6.75 0.84
C ILE A 30 -1.18 7.22 -0.62
N THR A 31 -0.56 8.37 -0.84
CA THR A 31 -0.28 8.90 -2.18
C THR A 31 1.10 9.53 -2.13
N LEU A 32 2.00 9.04 -2.96
CA LEU A 32 3.29 9.65 -3.21
C LEU A 32 3.37 10.10 -4.66
N THR A 33 4.08 11.18 -4.88
CA THR A 33 4.27 11.77 -6.21
C THR A 33 5.71 12.16 -6.43
N THR A 34 6.14 12.14 -7.68
CA THR A 34 7.38 12.81 -8.12
C THR A 34 7.15 13.50 -9.43
N GLU A 35 7.93 14.55 -9.67
CA GLU A 35 7.97 15.27 -10.94
C GLU A 35 9.27 14.96 -11.65
N VAL A 36 9.21 14.76 -12.97
CA VAL A 36 10.37 14.46 -13.82
C VAL A 36 10.36 15.34 -15.07
N ALA A 37 11.55 15.56 -15.66
CA ALA A 37 11.70 16.39 -16.84
C ALA A 37 11.17 15.74 -18.13
N ALA A 38 11.15 14.41 -18.19
CA ALA A 38 10.69 13.65 -19.35
C ALA A 38 9.19 13.82 -19.60
N GLU A 39 8.78 13.81 -20.87
CA GLU A 39 7.39 13.90 -21.28
C GLU A 39 6.59 12.63 -20.90
N PRO A 40 5.25 12.74 -20.68
CA PRO A 40 4.43 11.63 -20.20
C PRO A 40 4.54 10.35 -21.04
N ALA A 41 4.65 10.47 -22.36
CA ALA A 41 4.77 9.32 -23.25
C ALA A 41 6.09 8.56 -23.04
N GLU A 42 7.17 9.27 -22.76
CA GLU A 42 8.48 8.69 -22.48
C GLU A 42 8.50 7.97 -21.14
N VAL A 43 7.96 8.60 -20.10
CA VAL A 43 7.79 7.97 -18.78
C VAL A 43 6.89 6.74 -18.88
N TRP A 44 5.77 6.86 -19.59
CA TRP A 44 4.84 5.75 -19.76
C TRP A 44 5.44 4.58 -20.53
N ALA A 45 6.26 4.84 -21.54
CA ALA A 45 6.99 3.79 -22.27
C ALA A 45 7.91 2.97 -21.33
N ARG A 46 8.37 3.56 -20.20
CA ARG A 46 9.23 2.87 -19.24
C ARG A 46 8.46 2.10 -18.19
N ILE A 47 7.32 2.63 -17.71
CA ILE A 47 6.62 2.07 -16.56
C ILE A 47 5.21 1.54 -16.86
N GLY A 48 4.74 1.71 -18.10
CA GLY A 48 3.38 1.34 -18.50
C GLY A 48 3.19 -0.13 -18.81
N ASP A 49 4.26 -0.91 -18.95
CA ASP A 49 4.16 -2.37 -19.01
C ASP A 49 3.99 -2.92 -17.60
N PHE A 50 2.80 -3.49 -17.34
CA PHE A 50 2.50 -4.04 -16.02
C PHE A 50 3.47 -5.17 -15.62
N GLN A 51 3.97 -5.94 -16.58
CA GLN A 51 4.85 -7.05 -16.28
C GLN A 51 6.32 -6.64 -16.11
N ASP A 52 6.71 -5.42 -16.51
CA ASP A 52 8.07 -4.92 -16.33
C ASP A 52 8.19 -4.04 -15.08
N MET A 53 8.83 -4.56 -14.05
CA MET A 53 9.22 -3.81 -12.85
C MET A 53 10.75 -3.60 -12.74
N SER A 54 11.50 -3.80 -13.82
CA SER A 54 12.95 -3.62 -13.82
C SER A 54 13.42 -2.17 -13.55
N TRP A 55 12.49 -1.23 -13.58
CA TRP A 55 12.73 0.16 -13.19
C TRP A 55 12.74 0.37 -11.67
N HIS A 56 12.22 -0.60 -10.89
CA HIS A 56 12.12 -0.48 -9.44
C HIS A 56 13.31 -1.16 -8.74
N PRO A 57 14.11 -0.44 -7.91
CA PRO A 57 15.39 -0.95 -7.41
C PRO A 57 15.26 -2.13 -6.43
N ALA A 58 14.11 -2.30 -5.79
CA ALA A 58 13.88 -3.45 -4.90
C ALA A 58 13.51 -4.74 -5.65
N VAL A 59 13.20 -4.67 -6.95
CA VAL A 59 12.77 -5.82 -7.75
C VAL A 59 13.95 -6.40 -8.50
N HIS A 60 14.31 -7.64 -8.19
CA HIS A 60 15.34 -8.39 -8.90
C HIS A 60 14.84 -8.90 -10.25
N SER A 61 13.63 -9.44 -10.28
CA SER A 61 12.98 -9.93 -11.50
C SER A 61 11.48 -9.86 -11.43
N SER A 62 10.85 -9.75 -12.59
CA SER A 62 9.39 -9.77 -12.74
C SER A 62 9.06 -10.79 -13.83
N THR A 63 8.12 -11.70 -13.56
CA THR A 63 7.59 -12.68 -14.50
C THR A 63 6.08 -12.67 -14.43
N GLY A 64 5.40 -12.94 -15.54
CA GLY A 64 3.95 -12.94 -15.54
C GLY A 64 3.34 -13.35 -16.86
N GLU A 65 2.02 -13.29 -16.95
CA GLU A 65 1.24 -13.69 -18.10
C GLU A 65 0.22 -12.61 -18.48
N ASN A 66 -0.17 -12.59 -19.75
CA ASN A 66 -1.22 -11.76 -20.33
C ASN A 66 -0.89 -10.25 -20.45
N GLY A 67 0.39 -9.85 -20.31
CA GLY A 67 0.85 -8.48 -20.58
C GLY A 67 0.08 -7.41 -19.80
N ASN A 68 -0.61 -6.53 -20.53
CA ASN A 68 -1.41 -5.43 -19.98
C ASN A 68 -2.93 -5.68 -20.06
N GLU A 69 -3.36 -6.90 -20.27
CA GLU A 69 -4.78 -7.25 -20.28
C GLU A 69 -5.34 -7.31 -18.84
N ILE A 70 -6.65 -7.11 -18.70
CA ILE A 70 -7.30 -7.30 -17.40
C ILE A 70 -7.11 -8.75 -16.95
N ASP A 71 -6.86 -8.94 -15.66
CA ASP A 71 -6.48 -10.20 -15.02
C ASP A 71 -5.06 -10.73 -15.38
N ALA A 72 -4.25 -9.91 -16.08
CA ALA A 72 -2.82 -10.21 -16.21
C ALA A 72 -2.19 -10.34 -14.82
N THR A 73 -1.27 -11.28 -14.69
CA THR A 73 -0.57 -11.57 -13.44
C THR A 73 0.90 -11.22 -13.55
N ARG A 74 1.53 -10.91 -12.42
CA ARG A 74 2.98 -10.86 -12.29
C ARG A 74 3.43 -11.37 -10.93
N VAL A 75 4.63 -11.92 -10.89
CA VAL A 75 5.35 -12.32 -9.68
C VAL A 75 6.66 -11.55 -9.65
N LEU A 76 6.87 -10.81 -8.59
CA LEU A 76 8.07 -10.04 -8.34
C LEU A 76 8.97 -10.83 -7.39
N SER A 77 10.26 -11.03 -7.73
CA SER A 77 11.29 -11.49 -6.79
C SER A 77 12.04 -10.29 -6.25
N LEU A 78 12.18 -10.18 -4.94
CA LEU A 78 12.75 -9.00 -4.28
C LEU A 78 14.21 -9.23 -3.92
N GLY A 79 15.06 -8.26 -4.21
CA GLY A 79 16.47 -8.23 -3.81
C GLY A 79 17.38 -9.25 -4.52
N ALA A 80 16.98 -10.51 -4.65
CA ALA A 80 17.75 -11.59 -5.26
C ALA A 80 16.85 -12.57 -6.02
N ALA A 81 17.43 -13.46 -6.82
CA ALA A 81 16.69 -14.44 -7.63
C ALA A 81 15.87 -15.43 -6.77
N ASP A 82 16.37 -15.77 -5.60
CA ASP A 82 15.73 -16.62 -4.58
C ASP A 82 15.13 -15.81 -3.42
N GLY A 83 15.00 -14.50 -3.61
CA GLY A 83 14.39 -13.59 -2.64
C GLY A 83 12.89 -13.82 -2.46
N PRO A 84 12.30 -13.18 -1.45
CA PRO A 84 10.87 -13.28 -1.22
C PRO A 84 10.08 -12.73 -2.42
N THR A 85 8.86 -13.23 -2.59
CA THR A 85 8.02 -12.88 -3.74
C THR A 85 6.78 -12.10 -3.34
N ILE A 86 6.30 -11.30 -4.30
CA ILE A 86 4.98 -10.67 -4.27
C ILE A 86 4.24 -11.08 -5.55
N SER A 87 3.04 -11.62 -5.40
CA SER A 87 2.16 -11.93 -6.53
C SER A 87 1.10 -10.85 -6.69
N GLU A 88 0.87 -10.41 -7.91
CA GLU A 88 -0.04 -9.32 -8.22
C GLU A 88 -0.93 -9.63 -9.43
N ILE A 89 -2.08 -8.97 -9.49
CA ILE A 89 -3.03 -9.06 -10.61
C ILE A 89 -3.49 -7.67 -11.03
N LEU A 90 -3.50 -7.44 -12.33
CA LEU A 90 -3.97 -6.22 -12.97
C LEU A 90 -5.51 -6.23 -13.04
N TYR A 91 -6.19 -5.16 -12.61
CA TYR A 91 -7.65 -5.07 -12.70
C TYR A 91 -8.16 -3.83 -13.44
N LYS A 92 -7.27 -2.89 -13.77
CA LYS A 92 -7.54 -1.76 -14.68
C LYS A 92 -6.29 -1.39 -15.44
N TYR A 93 -6.44 -1.08 -16.72
CA TYR A 93 -5.38 -0.55 -17.57
C TYR A 93 -5.95 0.45 -18.58
N SER A 94 -5.24 1.54 -18.82
CA SER A 94 -5.55 2.50 -19.85
C SER A 94 -4.26 3.13 -20.38
N ALA A 95 -3.86 2.74 -21.58
CA ALA A 95 -2.73 3.38 -22.26
C ALA A 95 -3.02 4.85 -22.57
N GLU A 96 -4.25 5.19 -22.95
CA GLU A 96 -4.67 6.56 -23.24
C GLU A 96 -4.53 7.49 -22.02
N LYS A 97 -4.93 7.00 -20.83
CA LYS A 97 -4.84 7.73 -19.56
C LYS A 97 -3.50 7.51 -18.84
N MET A 98 -2.58 6.75 -19.45
CA MET A 98 -1.29 6.40 -18.86
C MET A 98 -1.43 5.97 -17.40
N SER A 99 -2.29 4.97 -17.15
CA SER A 99 -2.58 4.52 -15.80
C SER A 99 -2.96 3.06 -15.74
N TYR A 100 -2.59 2.41 -14.63
CA TYR A 100 -3.07 1.08 -14.32
C TYR A 100 -3.33 0.90 -12.82
N SER A 101 -4.15 -0.09 -12.50
CA SER A 101 -4.44 -0.48 -11.11
C SER A 101 -4.28 -1.98 -10.94
N TYR A 102 -3.67 -2.35 -9.84
CA TYR A 102 -3.38 -3.73 -9.49
C TYR A 102 -3.62 -4.00 -8.00
N ARG A 103 -3.65 -5.24 -7.63
CA ARG A 103 -3.74 -5.69 -6.24
C ARG A 103 -2.76 -6.82 -5.98
N ILE A 104 -2.27 -6.89 -4.76
CA ILE A 104 -1.50 -8.03 -4.28
C ILE A 104 -2.47 -9.19 -4.03
N THR A 105 -2.14 -10.35 -4.56
CA THR A 105 -2.87 -11.61 -4.35
C THR A 105 -2.19 -12.51 -3.35
N ASP A 106 -0.86 -12.41 -3.24
CA ASP A 106 -0.05 -13.15 -2.28
C ASP A 106 1.20 -12.38 -1.88
N VAL A 107 1.46 -12.28 -0.59
CA VAL A 107 2.68 -11.73 0.02
C VAL A 107 2.79 -12.19 1.46
N LEU A 108 4.01 -12.49 1.90
CA LEU A 108 4.28 -12.72 3.33
C LEU A 108 4.26 -11.38 4.08
N VAL A 109 3.55 -11.33 5.22
CA VAL A 109 3.44 -10.09 6.03
C VAL A 109 4.77 -9.66 6.64
N GLU A 110 5.73 -10.56 6.77
CA GLU A 110 7.12 -10.29 7.18
C GLU A 110 7.90 -9.55 6.07
N VAL A 111 7.45 -9.66 4.82
CA VAL A 111 8.05 -8.97 3.65
C VAL A 111 7.41 -7.62 3.44
N LEU A 112 6.08 -7.58 3.46
CA LEU A 112 5.30 -6.34 3.37
C LEU A 112 4.10 -6.46 4.32
N PRO A 113 4.06 -5.72 5.44
CA PRO A 113 3.09 -5.90 6.52
C PRO A 113 1.70 -5.34 6.18
N VAL A 114 1.13 -5.80 5.06
CA VAL A 114 -0.18 -5.38 4.55
C VAL A 114 -1.08 -6.56 4.20
N THR A 115 -2.38 -6.29 4.22
CA THR A 115 -3.42 -7.19 3.69
C THR A 115 -4.38 -6.40 2.81
N ASN A 116 -5.07 -7.08 1.90
CA ASN A 116 -6.06 -6.49 0.98
C ASN A 116 -5.54 -5.22 0.29
N TYR A 117 -4.31 -5.30 -0.20
CA TYR A 117 -3.62 -4.20 -0.85
C TYR A 117 -4.10 -4.00 -2.28
N SER A 118 -4.31 -2.74 -2.64
CA SER A 118 -4.55 -2.30 -4.01
C SER A 118 -3.77 -1.02 -4.30
N SER A 119 -3.37 -0.86 -5.55
CA SER A 119 -2.57 0.27 -5.98
C SER A 119 -3.02 0.84 -7.31
N HIS A 120 -2.66 2.08 -7.56
CA HIS A 120 -2.92 2.80 -8.80
C HIS A 120 -1.71 3.68 -9.14
N LEU A 121 -1.16 3.49 -10.32
CA LEU A 121 -0.07 4.29 -10.88
C LEU A 121 -0.60 5.10 -12.05
N THR A 122 -0.23 6.37 -12.12
CA THR A 122 -0.65 7.29 -13.19
C THR A 122 0.49 8.22 -13.55
N VAL A 123 0.66 8.48 -14.85
CA VAL A 123 1.52 9.52 -15.40
C VAL A 123 0.66 10.61 -16.00
N LYS A 124 0.93 11.87 -15.67
CA LYS A 124 0.20 13.05 -16.15
C LYS A 124 1.17 14.08 -16.69
N ALA A 125 0.75 14.88 -17.67
CA ALA A 125 1.48 16.06 -18.04
C ALA A 125 1.51 17.06 -16.88
N ARG A 126 2.63 17.74 -16.73
CA ARG A 126 2.84 18.82 -15.77
C ARG A 126 2.71 20.18 -16.47
N ASP A 127 2.15 21.15 -15.77
CA ASP A 127 2.17 22.54 -16.24
C ASP A 127 3.63 23.02 -16.33
N GLY A 128 4.03 23.51 -17.51
CA GLY A 128 5.40 23.93 -17.77
C GLY A 128 6.32 22.85 -18.37
N GLY A 129 5.79 21.68 -18.68
CA GLY A 129 6.51 20.56 -19.32
C GLY A 129 6.96 19.49 -18.34
N GLY A 130 7.28 18.31 -18.88
CA GLY A 130 7.60 17.12 -18.08
C GLY A 130 6.38 16.41 -17.54
N SER A 131 6.58 15.55 -16.57
CA SER A 131 5.55 14.64 -16.05
C SER A 131 5.43 14.70 -14.53
N LEU A 132 4.19 14.52 -14.06
CA LEU A 132 3.84 14.16 -12.68
C LEU A 132 3.51 12.68 -12.63
N ILE A 133 4.25 11.91 -11.85
CA ILE A 133 4.02 10.50 -11.58
C ILE A 133 3.34 10.40 -10.21
N GLU A 134 2.16 9.78 -10.17
CA GLU A 134 1.38 9.61 -8.94
C GLU A 134 1.21 8.12 -8.66
N TRP A 135 1.61 7.68 -7.47
CA TRP A 135 1.44 6.30 -7.00
C TRP A 135 0.59 6.29 -5.74
N ARG A 136 -0.58 5.67 -5.82
CA ARG A 136 -1.55 5.59 -4.73
C ARG A 136 -1.72 4.16 -4.26
N GLY A 137 -1.76 3.96 -2.95
CA GLY A 137 -2.04 2.68 -2.32
C GLY A 137 -3.21 2.75 -1.35
N ALA A 138 -3.93 1.63 -1.22
CA ALA A 138 -4.94 1.44 -0.21
C ALA A 138 -4.89 0.00 0.31
N PHE A 139 -4.75 -0.17 1.63
CA PHE A 139 -4.46 -1.45 2.26
C PHE A 139 -4.92 -1.46 3.73
N TYR A 140 -4.89 -2.63 4.34
CA TYR A 140 -4.95 -2.78 5.79
C TYR A 140 -3.60 -3.27 6.30
N ARG A 141 -3.33 -3.09 7.60
CA ARG A 141 -2.15 -3.64 8.26
C ARG A 141 -2.08 -5.17 8.16
N GLY A 142 -0.88 -5.72 8.36
CA GLY A 142 -0.63 -7.16 8.29
C GLY A 142 -1.34 -7.98 9.36
N TYR A 143 -1.59 -7.38 10.54
CA TYR A 143 -2.29 -8.04 11.65
C TYR A 143 -3.78 -7.67 11.66
N PRO A 144 -4.71 -8.63 11.43
CA PRO A 144 -6.13 -8.32 11.26
C PRO A 144 -6.90 -8.14 12.57
N ASN A 145 -6.35 -8.58 13.71
CA ASN A 145 -7.01 -8.53 15.02
C ASN A 145 -6.66 -7.25 15.80
N ASN A 146 -7.28 -7.08 16.97
CA ASN A 146 -6.95 -6.04 17.92
C ASN A 146 -5.55 -6.25 18.51
N ASP A 147 -4.95 -5.18 19.04
CA ASP A 147 -3.64 -5.20 19.69
C ASP A 147 -2.52 -5.79 18.80
N PRO A 148 -2.28 -5.19 17.60
CA PRO A 148 -1.25 -5.67 16.69
C PRO A 148 0.15 -5.54 17.32
N PRO A 149 1.07 -6.48 17.01
CA PRO A 149 2.48 -6.28 17.25
C PRO A 149 2.96 -5.00 16.56
N GLU A 150 4.05 -4.41 17.07
CA GLU A 150 4.57 -3.13 16.58
C GLU A 150 4.95 -3.17 15.08
N ASP A 151 5.49 -4.31 14.63
CA ASP A 151 5.90 -4.57 13.24
C ASP A 151 4.75 -4.89 12.28
N LEU A 152 3.52 -5.10 12.77
CA LEU A 152 2.34 -5.45 11.98
C LEU A 152 1.15 -4.48 12.21
N ASN A 153 1.40 -3.33 12.82
CA ASN A 153 0.40 -2.29 13.07
C ASN A 153 0.18 -1.36 11.85
N ASP A 154 -0.69 -0.36 11.99
CA ASP A 154 -1.02 0.56 10.90
C ASP A 154 0.19 1.43 10.51
N GLU A 155 1.00 1.87 11.48
CA GLU A 155 2.20 2.67 11.26
C GLU A 155 3.27 1.88 10.50
N ALA A 156 3.51 0.62 10.86
CA ALA A 156 4.45 -0.26 10.16
C ALA A 156 4.01 -0.49 8.71
N ALA A 157 2.72 -0.73 8.48
CA ALA A 157 2.17 -0.90 7.13
C ALA A 157 2.36 0.36 6.27
N ILE A 158 2.03 1.55 6.82
CA ILE A 158 2.22 2.83 6.13
C ILE A 158 3.69 3.08 5.82
N ALA A 159 4.58 2.86 6.79
CA ALA A 159 6.02 3.07 6.62
C ALA A 159 6.59 2.15 5.54
N ALA A 160 6.27 0.85 5.58
CA ALA A 160 6.76 -0.11 4.61
C ALA A 160 6.31 0.19 3.17
N VAL A 161 5.02 0.49 2.97
CA VAL A 161 4.52 0.85 1.62
C VAL A 161 5.11 2.17 1.15
N SER A 162 5.29 3.15 2.04
CA SER A 162 5.91 4.44 1.70
C SER A 162 7.35 4.27 1.24
N VAL A 163 8.14 3.42 1.91
CA VAL A 163 9.53 3.11 1.51
C VAL A 163 9.57 2.48 0.12
N VAL A 164 8.69 1.52 -0.16
CA VAL A 164 8.59 0.91 -1.51
C VAL A 164 8.28 1.96 -2.56
N TYR A 165 7.26 2.79 -2.36
CA TYR A 165 6.88 3.80 -3.34
C TYR A 165 7.97 4.84 -3.55
N GLN A 166 8.55 5.33 -2.45
CA GLN A 166 9.61 6.34 -2.53
C GLN A 166 10.81 5.82 -3.31
N ALA A 167 11.26 4.59 -3.05
CA ALA A 167 12.38 3.99 -3.76
C ALA A 167 12.14 3.91 -5.28
N GLY A 168 10.93 3.53 -5.70
CA GLY A 168 10.55 3.51 -7.11
C GLY A 168 10.50 4.91 -7.74
N LEU A 169 9.88 5.87 -7.05
CA LEU A 169 9.78 7.25 -7.54
C LEU A 169 11.15 7.95 -7.61
N ASP A 170 12.04 7.71 -6.64
CA ASP A 170 13.41 8.23 -6.65
C ASP A 170 14.22 7.65 -7.82
N ALA A 171 14.05 6.37 -8.14
CA ALA A 171 14.67 5.75 -9.29
C ALA A 171 14.20 6.39 -10.62
N LEU A 172 12.91 6.70 -10.73
CA LEU A 172 12.36 7.40 -11.90
C LEU A 172 12.87 8.85 -11.98
N THR A 173 12.96 9.55 -10.85
CA THR A 173 13.55 10.88 -10.81
C THR A 173 15.04 10.86 -11.22
N THR A 174 15.77 9.83 -10.81
CA THR A 174 17.16 9.63 -11.23
C THR A 174 17.28 9.36 -12.73
N ALA A 175 16.37 8.55 -13.27
CA ALA A 175 16.41 8.15 -14.69
C ALA A 175 16.01 9.28 -15.64
N PHE A 176 15.03 10.11 -15.27
CA PHE A 176 14.42 11.11 -16.15
C PHE A 176 14.79 12.56 -15.79
N GLY A 177 15.53 12.77 -14.71
CA GLY A 177 15.90 14.09 -14.21
C GLY A 177 14.76 14.82 -13.52
N ALA A 178 15.11 15.76 -12.63
CA ALA A 178 14.14 16.70 -12.08
C ALA A 178 13.77 17.76 -13.15
N PRO A 179 12.51 18.23 -13.18
CA PRO A 179 12.14 19.30 -14.11
C PRO A 179 12.84 20.61 -13.75
N ASP A 180 13.01 21.48 -14.74
CA ASP A 180 13.48 22.83 -14.51
C ASP A 180 12.48 23.60 -13.63
N SER A 181 13.01 24.41 -12.71
CA SER A 181 12.23 25.19 -11.74
C SER A 181 11.62 26.46 -12.35
#